data_f78be10c1a57997e25bd2590e8f45ea5
#
_entry.id   f78be10c1a57997e25bd2590e8f45ea5
#
_cell.length_a   1.000
_cell.length_b   1.000
_cell.length_c   1.000
_cell.angle_alpha   90.00
_cell.angle_beta   90.00
_cell.angle_gamma   90.00
#
_symmetry.space_group_name_H-M   'P 1'
#
loop_
_entity.id
_entity.type
_entity.pdbx_description
1 polymer ?
#
loop_
_entity_poly.entity_id
_entity_poly.type
_entity_poly.pdbx_seq_one_letter_code
_entity_poly.pdbx_strand_id
1 'polypeptide(L)'
;MFCSLSTNAQNNYPKAATPEMEFVMQLNVTLGEAYTVGETQSGKRHVIPITGGTFEGPLLHGTIINGGADYQLVSADGKRTTLEAIYSIRTHDGVYIHVRNQGIVYSGKDASGNDSFYFKAAPKFEAPADSKYSWLNNAIYVCAPSFGAPGTITLDVWRVK
;
A
#
# COMPACT_ATOMS: atom_id res chain seq x y z
N MET A 1 20.59 -51.31 -4.85
CA MET A 1 20.37 -50.66 -3.56
C MET A 1 21.06 -49.27 -3.64
N PHE A 2 20.33 -48.25 -4.09
CA PHE A 2 20.88 -46.88 -4.25
C PHE A 2 20.48 -46.09 -3.02
N CYS A 3 21.46 -45.70 -2.23
CA CYS A 3 21.31 -44.86 -1.06
C CYS A 3 21.26 -43.40 -1.54
N SER A 4 20.08 -42.76 -1.53
CA SER A 4 19.95 -41.35 -1.84
C SER A 4 20.39 -40.56 -0.60
N LEU A 5 21.56 -39.97 -0.67
CA LEU A 5 22.02 -38.95 0.28
C LEU A 5 21.22 -37.65 0.07
N SER A 6 20.19 -37.45 0.90
CA SER A 6 19.53 -36.15 1.04
C SER A 6 20.51 -35.24 1.76
N THR A 7 21.23 -34.39 1.02
CA THR A 7 21.98 -33.29 1.59
C THR A 7 20.98 -32.22 2.07
N ASN A 8 20.61 -32.25 3.34
CA ASN A 8 20.05 -31.10 4.01
C ASN A 8 21.13 -30.01 4.03
N ALA A 9 21.07 -29.09 3.08
CA ALA A 9 21.80 -27.83 3.19
C ALA A 9 21.23 -27.10 4.41
N GLN A 10 21.86 -27.24 5.57
CA GLN A 10 21.60 -26.37 6.72
C GLN A 10 21.96 -24.94 6.28
N ASN A 11 20.92 -24.10 6.11
CA ASN A 11 21.10 -22.68 5.90
C ASN A 11 21.79 -22.08 7.12
N ASN A 12 23.09 -21.89 7.03
CA ASN A 12 23.93 -21.29 8.06
C ASN A 12 23.81 -19.76 8.08
N TYR A 13 22.60 -19.23 7.84
CA TYR A 13 22.35 -17.81 8.01
C TYR A 13 22.08 -17.51 9.49
N PRO A 14 22.62 -16.39 10.02
CA PRO A 14 22.29 -15.96 11.37
C PRO A 14 20.77 -15.78 11.47
N LYS A 15 20.17 -16.23 12.59
CA LYS A 15 18.75 -16.05 12.85
C LYS A 15 18.45 -14.55 12.95
N ALA A 16 17.87 -14.01 11.89
CA ALA A 16 17.45 -12.61 11.88
C ALA A 16 16.23 -12.41 12.77
N ALA A 17 16.18 -11.26 13.46
CA ALA A 17 14.99 -10.86 14.19
C ALA A 17 13.88 -10.53 13.18
N THR A 18 12.67 -11.05 13.42
CA THR A 18 11.50 -10.71 12.64
C THR A 18 10.93 -9.40 13.16
N PRO A 19 10.73 -8.37 12.32
CA PRO A 19 10.06 -7.14 12.74
C PRO A 19 8.66 -7.43 13.26
N GLU A 20 8.29 -6.79 14.36
CA GLU A 20 6.92 -6.81 14.85
C GLU A 20 6.07 -5.80 14.07
N MET A 21 4.80 -6.11 13.90
CA MET A 21 3.83 -5.29 13.19
C MET A 21 2.72 -4.88 14.13
N GLU A 22 2.36 -3.60 14.11
CA GLU A 22 1.25 -3.04 14.89
C GLU A 22 0.21 -2.46 13.95
N PHE A 23 -1.05 -2.92 14.09
CA PHE A 23 -2.16 -2.37 13.32
C PHE A 23 -2.42 -0.92 13.71
N VAL A 24 -2.51 -0.05 12.69
CA VAL A 24 -2.69 1.39 12.87
C VAL A 24 -4.09 1.83 12.48
N MET A 25 -4.52 1.49 11.29
CA MET A 25 -5.84 1.85 10.78
C MET A 25 -6.21 1.03 9.53
N GLN A 26 -7.49 0.95 9.27
CA GLN A 26 -8.06 0.53 8.00
C GLN A 26 -8.68 1.76 7.31
N LEU A 27 -8.34 1.96 6.04
CA LEU A 27 -8.97 2.98 5.20
C LEU A 27 -9.91 2.30 4.20
N ASN A 28 -11.15 2.79 4.12
CA ASN A 28 -12.13 2.41 3.10
C ASN A 28 -12.24 3.58 2.13
N VAL A 29 -11.49 3.49 1.02
CA VAL A 29 -11.33 4.56 0.04
C VAL A 29 -12.39 4.43 -1.04
N THR A 30 -13.10 5.52 -1.35
CA THR A 30 -13.99 5.60 -2.50
C THR A 30 -13.27 6.19 -3.70
N LEU A 31 -13.46 5.54 -4.86
CA LEU A 31 -12.78 5.85 -6.10
C LEU A 31 -13.74 6.45 -7.11
N GLY A 32 -13.25 7.42 -7.88
CA GLY A 32 -13.98 8.00 -9.00
C GLY A 32 -13.71 7.26 -10.31
N GLU A 33 -14.27 7.78 -11.40
CA GLU A 33 -14.07 7.25 -12.74
C GLU A 33 -12.58 7.40 -13.12
N ALA A 34 -11.95 6.28 -13.41
CA ALA A 34 -10.55 6.23 -13.80
C ALA A 34 -10.37 6.69 -15.25
N TYR A 35 -9.25 7.34 -15.55
CA TYR A 35 -8.88 7.74 -16.90
C TYR A 35 -7.43 7.40 -17.24
N THR A 36 -7.16 7.26 -18.53
CA THR A 36 -5.82 6.97 -19.04
C THR A 36 -5.28 8.18 -19.79
N VAL A 37 -4.11 8.67 -19.39
CA VAL A 37 -3.38 9.72 -20.13
C VAL A 37 -2.79 9.16 -21.42
N GLY A 38 -2.37 7.89 -21.40
CA GLY A 38 -1.78 7.20 -22.54
C GLY A 38 -0.36 6.72 -22.27
N GLU A 39 0.31 6.28 -23.32
CA GLU A 39 1.72 5.88 -23.29
C GLU A 39 2.59 7.12 -23.13
N THR A 40 3.53 7.06 -22.19
CA THR A 40 4.49 8.13 -21.88
C THR A 40 5.91 7.57 -21.92
N GLN A 41 6.92 8.43 -21.81
CA GLN A 41 8.32 8.01 -21.70
C GLN A 41 8.58 7.08 -20.50
N SER A 42 7.73 7.17 -19.46
CA SER A 42 7.85 6.38 -18.22
C SER A 42 6.99 5.11 -18.21
N GLY A 43 6.11 4.93 -19.21
CA GLY A 43 5.14 3.85 -19.31
C GLY A 43 3.71 4.37 -19.49
N LYS A 44 2.73 3.49 -19.44
CA LYS A 44 1.32 3.87 -19.59
C LYS A 44 0.78 4.48 -18.31
N ARG A 45 0.42 5.76 -18.38
CA ARG A 45 -0.12 6.51 -17.24
C ARG A 45 -1.63 6.29 -17.12
N HIS A 46 -2.05 5.83 -15.95
CA HIS A 46 -3.44 5.65 -15.55
C HIS A 46 -3.69 6.39 -14.24
N VAL A 47 -4.84 7.07 -14.11
CA VAL A 47 -5.16 7.88 -12.94
C VAL A 47 -6.52 7.48 -12.40
N ILE A 48 -6.58 7.18 -11.11
CA ILE A 48 -7.81 6.83 -10.41
C ILE A 48 -8.10 7.90 -9.37
N PRO A 49 -9.10 8.78 -9.57
CA PRO A 49 -9.47 9.79 -8.59
C PRO A 49 -9.89 9.17 -7.27
N ILE A 50 -9.50 9.80 -6.16
CA ILE A 50 -9.98 9.48 -4.80
C ILE A 50 -11.06 10.50 -4.46
N THR A 51 -12.29 10.01 -4.27
CA THR A 51 -13.46 10.87 -4.06
C THR A 51 -13.88 10.97 -2.60
N GLY A 52 -13.24 10.21 -1.72
CA GLY A 52 -13.53 10.24 -0.28
C GLY A 52 -13.38 8.88 0.38
N GLY A 53 -14.12 8.69 1.45
CA GLY A 53 -14.13 7.46 2.24
C GLY A 53 -13.94 7.73 3.72
N THR A 54 -13.69 6.67 4.48
CA THR A 54 -13.49 6.71 5.92
C THR A 54 -12.24 5.95 6.32
N PHE A 55 -11.72 6.24 7.49
CA PHE A 55 -10.69 5.40 8.11
C PHE A 55 -10.97 5.22 9.59
N GLU A 56 -10.56 4.07 10.12
CA GLU A 56 -10.74 3.70 11.52
C GLU A 56 -9.56 2.89 12.02
N GLY A 57 -9.15 3.15 13.25
CA GLY A 57 -8.08 2.45 13.94
C GLY A 57 -8.09 2.69 15.44
N PRO A 58 -7.25 1.99 16.21
CA PRO A 58 -7.23 2.06 17.66
C PRO A 58 -6.99 3.47 18.23
N LEU A 59 -6.20 4.29 17.52
CA LEU A 59 -5.75 5.60 18.00
C LEU A 59 -6.30 6.78 17.19
N LEU A 60 -6.92 6.53 16.02
CA LEU A 60 -7.42 7.59 15.16
C LEU A 60 -8.52 7.06 14.21
N HIS A 61 -9.47 7.93 13.91
CA HIS A 61 -10.53 7.68 12.93
C HIS A 61 -10.96 9.00 12.28
N GLY A 62 -11.63 8.91 11.13
CA GLY A 62 -12.07 10.10 10.42
C GLY A 62 -12.47 9.82 8.97
N THR A 63 -12.26 10.81 8.11
CA THR A 63 -12.67 10.79 6.71
C THR A 63 -11.51 11.02 5.75
N ILE A 64 -11.61 10.47 4.55
CA ILE A 64 -10.71 10.72 3.45
C ILE A 64 -11.25 11.92 2.67
N ILE A 65 -10.37 12.87 2.35
CA ILE A 65 -10.77 14.10 1.66
C ILE A 65 -10.80 13.84 0.15
N ASN A 66 -11.87 14.32 -0.49
CA ASN A 66 -11.97 14.33 -1.94
C ASN A 66 -10.91 15.27 -2.56
N GLY A 67 -10.36 14.89 -3.70
CA GLY A 67 -9.42 15.72 -4.49
C GLY A 67 -8.04 15.12 -4.67
N GLY A 68 -7.77 13.94 -4.09
CA GLY A 68 -6.57 13.15 -4.37
C GLY A 68 -6.75 12.18 -5.53
N ALA A 69 -5.68 11.48 -5.90
CA ALA A 69 -5.73 10.41 -6.88
C ALA A 69 -4.59 9.41 -6.68
N ASP A 70 -4.77 8.21 -7.25
CA ASP A 70 -3.70 7.24 -7.46
C ASP A 70 -3.18 7.38 -8.89
N TYR A 71 -1.92 7.81 -9.00
CA TYR A 71 -1.22 8.08 -10.26
C TYR A 71 -0.41 6.86 -10.68
N GLN A 72 -1.09 5.90 -11.27
CA GLN A 72 -0.52 4.61 -11.64
C GLN A 72 0.37 4.70 -12.89
N LEU A 73 1.42 3.88 -12.91
CA LEU A 73 2.28 3.69 -14.07
C LEU A 73 2.38 2.21 -14.38
N VAL A 74 1.81 1.81 -15.50
CA VAL A 74 1.80 0.41 -15.97
C VAL A 74 3.01 0.17 -16.86
N SER A 75 3.74 -0.93 -16.60
CA SER A 75 4.88 -1.35 -17.43
C SER A 75 4.44 -1.77 -18.83
N ALA A 76 5.37 -1.72 -19.79
CA ALA A 76 5.09 -2.04 -21.21
C ALA A 76 4.54 -3.47 -21.41
N ASP A 77 4.95 -4.43 -20.58
CA ASP A 77 4.46 -5.82 -20.59
C ASP A 77 3.14 -6.02 -19.82
N GLY A 78 2.62 -4.97 -19.20
CA GLY A 78 1.37 -4.98 -18.42
C GLY A 78 1.43 -5.73 -17.10
N LYS A 79 2.57 -6.31 -16.72
CA LYS A 79 2.67 -7.17 -15.53
C LYS A 79 2.85 -6.40 -14.24
N ARG A 80 3.49 -5.24 -14.29
CA ARG A 80 3.77 -4.40 -13.14
C ARG A 80 3.05 -3.07 -13.24
N THR A 81 2.36 -2.69 -12.17
CA THR A 81 1.85 -1.34 -11.97
C THR A 81 2.52 -0.74 -10.74
N THR A 82 3.18 0.39 -10.94
CA THR A 82 3.66 1.23 -9.83
C THR A 82 2.52 2.16 -9.43
N LEU A 83 2.23 2.21 -8.14
CA LEU A 83 1.15 2.99 -7.54
C LEU A 83 1.73 4.19 -6.83
N GLU A 84 1.06 5.34 -6.93
CA GLU A 84 1.37 6.54 -6.18
C GLU A 84 0.09 7.29 -5.86
N ALA A 85 -0.53 6.91 -4.75
CA ALA A 85 -1.71 7.61 -4.26
C ALA A 85 -1.30 8.81 -3.39
N ILE A 86 -1.80 9.99 -3.75
CA ILE A 86 -1.55 11.24 -3.01
C ILE A 86 -2.92 11.83 -2.66
N TYR A 87 -3.18 11.97 -1.36
CA TYR A 87 -4.45 12.46 -0.83
C TYR A 87 -4.29 12.97 0.59
N SER A 88 -5.35 13.48 1.19
CA SER A 88 -5.38 13.87 2.59
C SER A 88 -6.51 13.16 3.33
N ILE A 89 -6.29 12.94 4.62
CA ILE A 89 -7.32 12.49 5.55
C ILE A 89 -7.57 13.57 6.59
N ARG A 90 -8.76 13.56 7.19
CA ARG A 90 -9.13 14.45 8.28
C ARG A 90 -9.63 13.62 9.43
N THR A 91 -9.00 13.77 10.59
CA THR A 91 -9.41 13.11 11.83
C THR A 91 -10.74 13.66 12.35
N HIS A 92 -11.43 12.90 13.21
CA HIS A 92 -12.70 13.28 13.81
C HIS A 92 -12.64 14.61 14.58
N ASP A 93 -11.48 14.97 15.12
CA ASP A 93 -11.21 16.23 15.81
C ASP A 93 -10.63 17.33 14.90
N GLY A 94 -10.67 17.12 13.59
CA GLY A 94 -10.43 18.16 12.58
C GLY A 94 -9.01 18.33 12.10
N VAL A 95 -8.06 17.48 12.51
CA VAL A 95 -6.65 17.56 12.07
C VAL A 95 -6.52 16.96 10.68
N TYR A 96 -5.90 17.70 9.75
CA TYR A 96 -5.55 17.19 8.42
C TYR A 96 -4.20 16.52 8.43
N ILE A 97 -4.11 15.39 7.75
CA ILE A 97 -2.88 14.59 7.58
C ILE A 97 -2.72 14.29 6.10
N HIS A 98 -1.57 14.67 5.53
CA HIS A 98 -1.24 14.33 4.15
C HIS A 98 -0.76 12.89 4.06
N VAL A 99 -1.16 12.19 3.00
CA VAL A 99 -0.80 10.79 2.74
C VAL A 99 -0.21 10.66 1.36
N ARG A 100 0.97 10.06 1.28
CA ARG A 100 1.57 9.58 0.05
C ARG A 100 1.79 8.08 0.17
N ASN A 101 0.99 7.30 -0.55
CA ASN A 101 1.03 5.84 -0.48
C ASN A 101 1.59 5.28 -1.78
N GLN A 102 2.83 4.80 -1.73
CA GLN A 102 3.52 4.22 -2.87
C GLN A 102 3.47 2.70 -2.79
N GLY A 103 3.21 2.04 -3.92
CA GLY A 103 3.05 0.60 -3.93
C GLY A 103 3.31 -0.06 -5.28
N ILE A 104 3.11 -1.36 -5.28
CA ILE A 104 3.32 -2.20 -6.45
C ILE A 104 2.16 -3.19 -6.54
N VAL A 105 1.58 -3.29 -7.74
CA VAL A 105 0.83 -4.47 -8.18
C VAL A 105 1.70 -5.23 -9.17
N TYR A 106 1.82 -6.53 -8.99
CA TYR A 106 2.51 -7.41 -9.92
C TYR A 106 1.69 -8.67 -10.15
N SER A 107 1.48 -9.00 -11.41
CA SER A 107 0.85 -10.25 -11.87
C SER A 107 1.81 -10.96 -12.81
N GLY A 108 2.23 -12.16 -12.44
CA GLY A 108 3.23 -12.90 -13.21
C GLY A 108 3.37 -14.33 -12.75
N LYS A 109 4.58 -14.86 -12.85
CA LYS A 109 4.92 -16.18 -12.34
C LYS A 109 5.88 -16.05 -11.15
N ASP A 110 5.76 -16.95 -10.18
CA ASP A 110 6.73 -17.11 -9.10
C ASP A 110 7.96 -17.90 -9.59
N ALA A 111 8.93 -18.11 -8.70
CA ALA A 111 10.16 -18.86 -9.01
C ALA A 111 9.89 -20.35 -9.39
N SER A 112 8.73 -20.88 -9.06
CA SER A 112 8.29 -22.25 -9.37
C SER A 112 7.43 -22.31 -10.65
N GLY A 113 7.17 -21.15 -11.30
CA GLY A 113 6.37 -21.05 -12.52
C GLY A 113 4.86 -20.99 -12.30
N ASN A 114 4.37 -20.92 -11.05
CA ASN A 114 2.96 -20.76 -10.74
C ASN A 114 2.51 -19.34 -10.89
N ASP A 115 1.21 -19.11 -11.12
CA ASP A 115 0.65 -17.77 -11.15
C ASP A 115 0.83 -17.08 -9.79
N SER A 116 1.31 -15.85 -9.84
CA SER A 116 1.60 -15.04 -8.67
C SER A 116 0.98 -13.66 -8.80
N PHE A 117 0.30 -13.23 -7.73
CA PHE A 117 -0.23 -11.88 -7.60
C PHE A 117 0.32 -11.24 -6.33
N TYR A 118 0.85 -10.02 -6.49
CA TYR A 118 1.39 -9.24 -5.39
C TYR A 118 0.78 -7.85 -5.39
N PHE A 119 0.26 -7.41 -4.25
CA PHE A 119 -0.28 -6.07 -4.07
C PHE A 119 0.06 -5.58 -2.66
N LYS A 120 1.07 -4.71 -2.56
CA LYS A 120 1.50 -4.08 -1.30
C LYS A 120 1.90 -2.64 -1.53
N ALA A 121 1.79 -1.84 -0.48
CA ALA A 121 2.19 -0.44 -0.51
C ALA A 121 2.85 -0.02 0.82
N ALA A 122 3.47 1.15 0.81
CA ALA A 122 4.19 1.72 1.94
C ALA A 122 3.79 3.20 2.10
N PRO A 123 2.72 3.49 2.87
CA PRO A 123 2.27 4.85 3.07
C PRO A 123 3.25 5.65 3.92
N LYS A 124 3.38 6.94 3.59
CA LYS A 124 4.01 7.97 4.40
C LYS A 124 2.95 8.96 4.82
N PHE A 125 3.02 9.42 6.06
CA PHE A 125 2.11 10.38 6.64
C PHE A 125 2.85 11.67 6.97
N GLU A 126 2.17 12.81 6.75
CA GLU A 126 2.63 14.12 7.19
C GLU A 126 1.52 14.72 8.07
N ALA A 127 1.64 14.52 9.37
CA ALA A 127 0.77 15.11 10.39
C ALA A 127 1.40 16.40 10.92
N PRO A 128 0.62 17.42 11.35
CA PRO A 128 1.16 18.61 11.99
C PRO A 128 2.04 18.25 13.19
N ALA A 129 3.20 18.88 13.31
CA ALA A 129 4.21 18.56 14.30
C ALA A 129 3.73 18.80 15.75
N ASP A 130 2.83 19.72 15.95
CA ASP A 130 2.21 20.10 17.22
C ASP A 130 0.93 19.31 17.53
N SER A 131 0.50 18.43 16.64
CA SER A 131 -0.69 17.60 16.86
C SER A 131 -0.38 16.32 17.64
N LYS A 132 -1.39 15.78 18.32
CA LYS A 132 -1.30 14.45 18.96
C LYS A 132 -1.04 13.30 17.96
N TYR A 133 -1.13 13.56 16.67
CA TYR A 133 -0.89 12.61 15.58
C TYR A 133 0.53 12.69 15.00
N SER A 134 1.39 13.55 15.52
CA SER A 134 2.78 13.74 15.04
C SER A 134 3.63 12.47 15.09
N TRP A 135 3.24 11.49 15.89
CA TRP A 135 3.89 10.16 15.92
C TRP A 135 3.82 9.42 14.58
N LEU A 136 2.82 9.73 13.72
CA LEU A 136 2.72 9.17 12.37
C LEU A 136 3.93 9.54 11.49
N ASN A 137 4.58 10.66 11.76
CA ASN A 137 5.73 11.14 10.97
C ASN A 137 7.02 10.34 11.24
N ASN A 138 7.06 9.56 12.32
CA ASN A 138 8.30 8.99 12.89
C ASN A 138 8.32 7.45 12.83
N ALA A 139 7.67 6.84 11.85
CA ALA A 139 7.65 5.39 11.69
C ALA A 139 7.62 4.96 10.22
N ILE A 140 7.95 3.70 9.99
CA ILE A 140 7.78 3.03 8.70
C ILE A 140 6.46 2.28 8.73
N TYR A 141 5.71 2.39 7.64
CA TYR A 141 4.42 1.72 7.49
C TYR A 141 4.42 0.81 6.27
N VAL A 142 3.64 -0.25 6.36
CA VAL A 142 3.28 -1.11 5.23
C VAL A 142 1.77 -1.19 5.14
N CYS A 143 1.29 -1.39 3.92
CA CYS A 143 -0.12 -1.45 3.61
C CYS A 143 -0.43 -2.72 2.83
N ALA A 144 -1.51 -3.39 3.24
CA ALA A 144 -2.08 -4.54 2.55
C ALA A 144 -3.43 -4.15 1.91
N PRO A 145 -3.42 -3.70 0.64
CA PRO A 145 -4.65 -3.37 -0.06
C PRO A 145 -5.47 -4.63 -0.38
N SER A 146 -6.79 -4.47 -0.36
CA SER A 146 -7.75 -5.49 -0.82
C SER A 146 -8.88 -4.82 -1.60
N PHE A 147 -9.41 -5.52 -2.59
CA PHE A 147 -10.55 -5.02 -3.36
C PHE A 147 -11.82 -5.13 -2.53
N GLY A 148 -12.56 -4.04 -2.45
CA GLY A 148 -13.86 -3.95 -1.78
C GLY A 148 -15.03 -4.07 -2.75
N ALA A 149 -16.16 -3.44 -2.42
CA ALA A 149 -17.27 -3.27 -3.35
C ALA A 149 -16.83 -2.48 -4.60
N PRO A 150 -17.53 -2.56 -5.73
CA PRO A 150 -17.22 -1.76 -6.92
C PRO A 150 -17.02 -0.28 -6.59
N GLY A 151 -15.92 0.32 -7.06
CA GLY A 151 -15.56 1.70 -6.78
C GLY A 151 -14.96 1.93 -5.38
N THR A 152 -14.55 0.88 -4.67
CA THR A 152 -13.89 1.00 -3.37
C THR A 152 -12.63 0.13 -3.27
N ILE A 153 -11.71 0.56 -2.42
CA ILE A 153 -10.55 -0.23 -2.01
C ILE A 153 -10.35 -0.11 -0.51
N THR A 154 -10.02 -1.22 0.13
CA THR A 154 -9.71 -1.27 1.57
C THR A 154 -8.21 -1.38 1.76
N LEU A 155 -7.66 -0.57 2.66
CA LEU A 155 -6.22 -0.48 2.94
C LEU A 155 -5.98 -0.74 4.42
N ASP A 156 -5.44 -1.90 4.76
CA ASP A 156 -4.98 -2.20 6.12
C ASP A 156 -3.55 -1.68 6.29
N VAL A 157 -3.35 -0.77 7.24
CA VAL A 157 -2.08 -0.10 7.50
C VAL A 157 -1.48 -0.58 8.81
N TRP A 158 -0.22 -0.97 8.75
CA TRP A 158 0.57 -1.49 9.85
C TRP A 158 1.85 -0.68 10.03
N ARG A 159 2.22 -0.41 11.27
CA ARG A 159 3.50 0.15 11.65
C ARG A 159 4.51 -0.96 11.86
N VAL A 160 5.72 -0.81 11.35
CA VAL A 160 6.87 -1.66 11.66
C VAL A 160 7.48 -1.18 12.98
N LYS A 161 7.63 -2.08 13.95
CA LYS A 161 8.26 -1.81 15.26
C LYS A 161 9.74 -2.12 15.27
#